data_270a4a36de56b8829a15c8c05295fd99
#
_entry.id   270a4a36de56b8829a15c8c05295fd99
#
_cell.length_a   1.000
_cell.length_b   1.000
_cell.length_c   1.000
_cell.angle_alpha   90.00
_cell.angle_beta   90.00
_cell.angle_gamma   90.00
#
_symmetry.space_group_name_H-M   'P 1'
#
loop_
_entity.id
_entity.type
_entity.pdbx_description
1 polymer ?
#
loop_
_entity_poly.entity_id
_entity_poly.type
_entity_poly.pdbx_seq_one_letter_code
_entity_poly.pdbx_strand_id
1 'polypeptide(L)'
;MERFFKDYFPGQLSAHYTDNRLKKLFCPYNDKKEDCIIADLDGTVCLHNGRSPYDLTRVSEDIPNYPLVRFLKELICNKHIIFLSGREGTDQCRQDTINWLTENICSSDFGCKWELLMREKNNFEPDEIIKERIFHKEIEPKYNVIAIFDDRDKVVKMWRNLGLLCNQVYWGNF
;
A
#
# COMPACT_ATOMS: atom_id res chain seq x y z
N MET A 1 -11.09 19.17 -4.95
CA MET A 1 -10.66 19.32 -3.56
C MET A 1 -11.20 20.61 -2.92
N GLU A 2 -11.04 21.78 -3.53
CA GLU A 2 -11.62 23.04 -3.01
C GLU A 2 -13.14 22.99 -2.78
N ARG A 3 -13.90 22.30 -3.65
CA ARG A 3 -15.35 22.17 -3.52
C ARG A 3 -15.74 21.31 -2.31
N PHE A 4 -15.08 20.17 -2.12
CA PHE A 4 -15.30 19.26 -0.99
C PHE A 4 -15.07 19.97 0.36
N PHE A 5 -13.95 20.70 0.49
CA PHE A 5 -13.65 21.43 1.73
C PHE A 5 -14.58 22.61 1.99
N LYS A 6 -15.01 23.33 0.94
CA LYS A 6 -15.99 24.44 1.09
C LYS A 6 -17.34 23.96 1.61
N ASP A 7 -17.78 22.78 1.20
CA ASP A 7 -19.08 22.22 1.58
C ASP A 7 -19.08 21.68 3.02
N TYR A 8 -17.95 21.18 3.51
CA TYR A 8 -17.83 20.56 4.85
C TYR A 8 -17.24 21.50 5.91
N PHE A 9 -16.49 22.52 5.51
CA PHE A 9 -15.85 23.48 6.43
C PHE A 9 -16.00 24.93 5.95
N PRO A 10 -17.24 25.43 5.83
CA PRO A 10 -17.45 26.79 5.35
C PRO A 10 -16.86 27.80 6.35
N GLY A 11 -15.89 28.58 5.91
CA GLY A 11 -15.31 29.70 6.66
C GLY A 11 -13.96 29.46 7.34
N GLN A 12 -13.42 28.25 7.36
CA GLN A 12 -12.12 27.97 8.01
C GLN A 12 -10.94 27.78 7.05
N LEU A 13 -11.17 27.75 5.75
CA LEU A 13 -10.17 27.36 4.74
C LEU A 13 -9.11 28.41 4.44
N SER A 14 -9.37 29.70 4.64
CA SER A 14 -8.44 30.73 4.20
C SER A 14 -7.21 30.88 5.11
N ALA A 15 -7.33 30.57 6.40
CA ALA A 15 -6.25 30.72 7.36
C ALA A 15 -5.31 29.49 7.45
N HIS A 16 -5.82 28.29 7.17
CA HIS A 16 -5.04 27.04 7.31
C HIS A 16 -4.33 26.61 6.03
N TYR A 17 -4.76 27.05 4.87
CA TYR A 17 -4.15 26.69 3.58
C TYR A 17 -2.80 27.35 3.31
N THR A 18 -2.39 28.31 4.11
CA THR A 18 -1.05 28.93 4.04
C THR A 18 0.01 28.17 4.83
N ASP A 19 -0.38 27.20 5.67
CA ASP A 19 0.59 26.38 6.38
C ASP A 19 1.18 25.34 5.41
N ASN A 20 2.46 25.52 5.07
CA ASN A 20 3.21 24.61 4.20
C ASN A 20 3.26 23.16 4.72
N ARG A 21 2.96 22.93 6.01
CA ARG A 21 2.84 21.60 6.60
C ARG A 21 1.57 20.88 6.12
N LEU A 22 0.47 21.62 5.96
CA LEU A 22 -0.80 21.06 5.46
C LEU A 22 -0.72 20.76 3.95
N LYS A 23 0.04 21.55 3.18
CA LYS A 23 0.29 21.26 1.75
C LYS A 23 1.04 19.93 1.52
N LYS A 24 1.83 19.49 2.50
CA LYS A 24 2.53 18.19 2.46
C LYS A 24 1.65 17.01 2.92
N LEU A 25 0.51 17.27 3.58
CA LEU A 25 -0.39 16.22 4.08
C LEU A 25 -1.41 15.75 3.03
N PHE A 26 -1.52 16.42 1.90
CA PHE A 26 -2.50 16.09 0.87
C PHE A 26 -1.79 15.97 -0.47
N CYS A 27 -1.54 14.74 -0.89
CA CYS A 27 -1.16 14.47 -2.26
C CYS A 27 -2.23 15.06 -3.19
N PRO A 28 -1.87 15.81 -4.24
CA PRO A 28 -2.85 16.42 -5.13
C PRO A 28 -3.73 15.34 -5.77
N TYR A 29 -5.03 15.39 -5.48
CA TYR A 29 -6.02 14.52 -6.07
C TYR A 29 -6.26 14.93 -7.53
N ASN A 30 -6.30 13.96 -8.43
CA ASN A 30 -6.57 14.16 -9.84
C ASN A 30 -7.80 13.32 -10.23
N ASP A 31 -8.91 13.99 -10.56
CA ASP A 31 -10.20 13.38 -10.92
C ASP A 31 -10.14 12.50 -12.19
N LYS A 32 -9.07 12.57 -12.95
CA LYS A 32 -8.82 11.71 -14.12
C LYS A 32 -8.11 10.40 -13.80
N LYS A 33 -7.61 10.25 -12.57
CA LYS A 33 -6.94 9.02 -12.12
C LYS A 33 -7.89 8.17 -11.30
N GLU A 34 -7.74 6.84 -11.42
CA GLU A 34 -8.47 5.88 -10.60
C GLU A 34 -7.93 5.91 -9.15
N ASP A 35 -8.82 5.74 -8.18
CA ASP A 35 -8.42 5.61 -6.77
C ASP A 35 -7.80 4.24 -6.51
N CYS A 36 -6.69 4.20 -5.79
CA CYS A 36 -6.09 2.95 -5.32
C CYS A 36 -5.76 2.98 -3.83
N ILE A 37 -5.59 1.78 -3.29
CA ILE A 37 -5.06 1.52 -1.96
C ILE A 37 -3.76 0.73 -2.12
N ILE A 38 -2.71 1.12 -1.40
CA ILE A 38 -1.47 0.36 -1.33
C ILE A 38 -1.49 -0.47 -0.05
N ALA A 39 -1.14 -1.73 -0.14
CA ALA A 39 -0.97 -2.60 1.02
C ALA A 39 0.36 -3.36 0.92
N ASP A 40 1.20 -3.22 1.95
CA ASP A 40 2.36 -4.08 2.12
C ASP A 40 1.94 -5.51 2.48
N LEU A 41 2.83 -6.48 2.33
CA LEU A 41 2.55 -7.88 2.62
C LEU A 41 3.05 -8.33 3.98
N ASP A 42 4.37 -8.43 4.15
CA ASP A 42 5.00 -9.05 5.32
C ASP A 42 4.87 -8.19 6.57
N GLY A 43 4.20 -8.71 7.60
CA GLY A 43 3.86 -7.97 8.83
C GLY A 43 2.60 -7.12 8.71
N THR A 44 2.08 -6.94 7.50
CA THR A 44 0.90 -6.11 7.19
C THR A 44 -0.30 -6.97 6.81
N VAL A 45 -0.36 -7.46 5.58
CA VAL A 45 -1.48 -8.29 5.08
C VAL A 45 -1.30 -9.75 5.47
N CYS A 46 -0.07 -10.23 5.50
CA CYS A 46 0.28 -11.58 5.92
C CYS A 46 1.29 -11.58 7.08
N LEU A 47 1.13 -12.55 7.97
CA LEU A 47 1.96 -12.75 9.16
C LEU A 47 2.80 -14.03 8.96
N HIS A 48 4.08 -13.97 9.29
CA HIS A 48 4.98 -15.10 9.15
C HIS A 48 4.53 -16.26 10.06
N ASN A 49 4.34 -17.43 9.49
CA ASN A 49 4.03 -18.66 10.22
C ASN A 49 5.32 -19.37 10.66
N GLY A 50 6.07 -18.73 11.55
CA GLY A 50 7.33 -19.27 12.07
C GLY A 50 8.50 -19.33 11.06
N ARG A 51 8.32 -18.84 9.83
CA ARG A 51 9.43 -18.67 8.88
C ARG A 51 10.27 -17.44 9.18
N SER A 52 11.53 -17.43 8.78
CA SER A 52 12.33 -16.21 8.72
C SER A 52 11.73 -15.23 7.69
N PRO A 53 11.76 -13.91 7.93
CA PRO A 53 11.40 -12.91 6.93
C PRO A 53 12.16 -13.04 5.60
N TYR A 54 13.36 -13.60 5.64
CA TYR A 54 14.22 -13.82 4.47
C TYR A 54 14.03 -15.18 3.80
N ASP A 55 13.24 -16.08 4.40
CA ASP A 55 12.91 -17.37 3.79
C ASP A 55 11.68 -17.22 2.89
N LEU A 56 11.93 -16.85 1.65
CA LEU A 56 10.89 -16.66 0.63
C LEU A 56 10.38 -17.96 0.00
N THR A 57 10.93 -19.11 0.38
CA THR A 57 10.46 -20.42 -0.13
C THR A 57 9.19 -20.90 0.53
N ARG A 58 8.78 -20.27 1.65
CA ARG A 58 7.64 -20.67 2.47
C ARG A 58 6.57 -19.58 2.57
N VAL A 59 6.52 -18.64 1.64
CA VAL A 59 5.53 -17.54 1.66
C VAL A 59 4.09 -18.02 1.53
N SER A 60 3.88 -19.20 0.93
CA SER A 60 2.56 -19.85 0.85
C SER A 60 1.99 -20.29 2.21
N GLU A 61 2.85 -20.42 3.23
CA GLU A 61 2.45 -20.82 4.58
C GLU A 61 2.07 -19.63 5.48
N ASP A 62 2.22 -18.39 5.01
CA ASP A 62 1.92 -17.19 5.78
C ASP A 62 0.43 -17.13 6.18
N ILE A 63 0.18 -16.64 7.39
CA ILE A 63 -1.16 -16.53 7.96
C ILE A 63 -1.75 -15.16 7.57
N PRO A 64 -3.01 -15.10 7.09
CA PRO A 64 -3.67 -13.83 6.84
C PRO A 64 -3.82 -12.99 8.10
N ASN A 65 -3.50 -11.68 8.03
CA ASN A 65 -3.94 -10.72 9.02
C ASN A 65 -5.45 -10.51 8.85
N TYR A 66 -6.25 -11.38 9.46
CA TYR A 66 -7.69 -11.45 9.23
C TYR A 66 -8.44 -10.12 9.33
N PRO A 67 -8.19 -9.23 10.32
CA PRO A 67 -8.84 -7.93 10.38
C PRO A 67 -8.60 -7.09 9.12
N LEU A 68 -7.34 -6.97 8.68
CA LEU A 68 -6.98 -6.19 7.49
C LEU A 68 -7.45 -6.87 6.20
N VAL A 69 -7.30 -8.19 6.10
CA VAL A 69 -7.77 -8.96 4.94
C VAL A 69 -9.29 -8.80 4.76
N ARG A 70 -10.09 -8.86 5.82
CA ARG A 70 -11.53 -8.62 5.75
C ARG A 70 -11.84 -7.21 5.27
N PHE A 71 -11.14 -6.21 5.79
CA PHE A 71 -11.30 -4.83 5.36
C PHE A 71 -10.97 -4.64 3.87
N LEU A 72 -9.86 -5.21 3.39
CA LEU A 72 -9.48 -5.14 1.98
C LEU A 72 -10.47 -5.86 1.07
N LYS A 73 -11.04 -6.98 1.49
CA LYS A 73 -12.08 -7.70 0.75
C LYS A 73 -13.33 -6.86 0.48
N GLU A 74 -13.75 -6.03 1.44
CA GLU A 74 -14.88 -5.11 1.25
C GLU A 74 -14.58 -4.01 0.24
N LEU A 75 -13.32 -3.64 0.08
CA LEU A 75 -12.91 -2.54 -0.80
C LEU A 75 -12.55 -2.97 -2.22
N ILE A 76 -12.02 -4.19 -2.41
CA ILE A 76 -11.42 -4.66 -3.66
C ILE A 76 -12.40 -4.68 -4.85
N CYS A 77 -13.69 -4.79 -4.60
CA CYS A 77 -14.72 -4.73 -5.65
C CYS A 77 -14.92 -3.32 -6.22
N ASN A 78 -14.53 -2.28 -5.47
CA ASN A 78 -14.79 -0.88 -5.82
C ASN A 78 -13.52 -0.05 -5.96
N LYS A 79 -12.39 -0.55 -5.51
CA LYS A 79 -11.10 0.15 -5.51
C LYS A 79 -10.00 -0.76 -6.04
N HIS A 80 -9.04 -0.17 -6.72
CA HIS A 80 -7.83 -0.88 -7.12
C HIS A 80 -6.93 -1.11 -5.90
N ILE A 81 -6.54 -2.35 -5.63
CA ILE A 81 -5.61 -2.68 -4.56
C ILE A 81 -4.23 -2.99 -5.15
N ILE A 82 -3.22 -2.26 -4.71
CA ILE A 82 -1.83 -2.48 -5.10
C ILE A 82 -1.10 -3.12 -3.92
N PHE A 83 -0.77 -4.40 -4.06
CA PHE A 83 0.11 -5.08 -3.12
C PHE A 83 1.55 -4.74 -3.48
N LEU A 84 2.23 -3.99 -2.59
CA LEU A 84 3.59 -3.52 -2.81
C LEU A 84 4.54 -4.13 -1.79
N SER A 85 5.37 -5.08 -2.23
CA SER A 85 6.18 -5.90 -1.34
C SER A 85 7.68 -5.72 -1.51
N GLY A 86 8.40 -5.71 -0.39
CA GLY A 86 9.85 -5.80 -0.35
C GLY A 86 10.43 -7.19 -0.63
N ARG A 87 9.59 -8.21 -0.81
CA ARG A 87 10.05 -9.56 -1.22
C ARG A 87 10.78 -9.50 -2.56
N GLU A 88 11.86 -10.26 -2.68
CA GLU A 88 12.55 -10.41 -3.96
C GLU A 88 11.63 -11.10 -4.98
N GLY A 89 11.39 -10.43 -6.10
CA GLY A 89 10.49 -10.88 -7.15
C GLY A 89 11.10 -11.96 -8.05
N THR A 90 11.61 -13.06 -7.46
CA THR A 90 11.92 -14.28 -8.22
C THR A 90 10.64 -14.90 -8.75
N ASP A 91 10.71 -15.64 -9.87
CA ASP A 91 9.53 -16.23 -10.49
C ASP A 91 8.72 -17.09 -9.51
N GLN A 92 9.40 -17.91 -8.70
CA GLN A 92 8.77 -18.77 -7.70
C GLN A 92 8.11 -17.94 -6.59
N CYS A 93 8.84 -17.03 -5.95
CA CYS A 93 8.28 -16.21 -4.87
C CYS A 93 7.10 -15.36 -5.36
N ARG A 94 7.18 -14.82 -6.57
CA ARG A 94 6.08 -14.05 -7.18
C ARG A 94 4.85 -14.93 -7.37
N GLN A 95 5.02 -16.15 -7.93
CA GLN A 95 3.91 -17.06 -8.17
C GLN A 95 3.26 -17.52 -6.86
N ASP A 96 4.05 -17.88 -5.86
CA ASP A 96 3.54 -18.30 -4.56
C ASP A 96 2.80 -17.16 -3.86
N THR A 97 3.31 -15.92 -3.99
CA THR A 97 2.62 -14.73 -3.46
C THR A 97 1.30 -14.46 -4.19
N ILE A 98 1.25 -14.60 -5.52
CA ILE A 98 0.02 -14.47 -6.31
C ILE A 98 -1.02 -15.51 -5.87
N ASN A 99 -0.59 -16.78 -5.74
CA ASN A 99 -1.47 -17.87 -5.30
C ASN A 99 -2.04 -17.56 -3.91
N TRP A 100 -1.18 -17.17 -2.97
CA TRP A 100 -1.60 -16.80 -1.62
C TRP A 100 -2.61 -15.64 -1.60
N LEU A 101 -2.37 -14.57 -2.39
CA LEU A 101 -3.30 -13.44 -2.52
C LEU A 101 -4.64 -13.87 -3.11
N THR A 102 -4.61 -14.73 -4.14
CA THR A 102 -5.81 -15.24 -4.79
C THR A 102 -6.66 -16.06 -3.83
N GLU A 103 -6.05 -16.93 -3.04
CA GLU A 103 -6.74 -17.78 -2.07
C GLU A 103 -7.31 -16.98 -0.90
N ASN A 104 -6.56 -16.01 -0.40
CA ASN A 104 -6.90 -15.33 0.85
C ASN A 104 -7.67 -14.02 0.66
N ILE A 105 -7.51 -13.31 -0.48
CA ILE A 105 -8.08 -11.98 -0.68
C ILE A 105 -8.84 -11.85 -1.99
N CYS A 106 -8.23 -12.23 -3.09
CA CYS A 106 -8.64 -11.85 -4.44
C CYS A 106 -9.30 -13.01 -5.18
N SER A 107 -10.39 -13.59 -4.65
CA SER A 107 -11.10 -14.65 -5.38
C SER A 107 -11.55 -14.15 -6.76
N SER A 108 -11.35 -14.98 -7.79
CA SER A 108 -11.53 -14.64 -9.21
C SER A 108 -12.96 -14.25 -9.63
N ASP A 109 -13.95 -14.47 -8.75
CA ASP A 109 -15.37 -14.46 -9.12
C ASP A 109 -16.03 -13.08 -9.13
N PHE A 110 -15.34 -12.00 -8.71
CA PHE A 110 -15.99 -10.70 -8.46
C PHE A 110 -15.41 -9.51 -9.22
N GLY A 111 -14.64 -9.71 -10.27
CA GLY A 111 -14.08 -8.56 -11.04
C GLY A 111 -13.13 -7.68 -10.21
N CYS A 112 -12.45 -8.27 -9.25
CA CYS A 112 -11.51 -7.59 -8.36
C CYS A 112 -10.36 -6.96 -9.14
N LYS A 113 -10.08 -5.68 -8.88
CA LYS A 113 -8.96 -4.97 -9.49
C LYS A 113 -7.79 -4.95 -8.52
N TRP A 114 -6.72 -5.66 -8.84
CA TRP A 114 -5.50 -5.65 -8.05
C TRP A 114 -4.26 -5.92 -8.89
N GLU A 115 -3.12 -5.51 -8.38
CA GLU A 115 -1.82 -5.83 -8.95
C GLU A 115 -0.79 -6.08 -7.84
N LEU A 116 0.25 -6.85 -8.15
CA LEU A 116 1.37 -7.14 -7.27
C LEU A 116 2.64 -6.52 -7.83
N LEU A 117 3.20 -5.57 -7.09
CA LEU A 117 4.49 -4.96 -7.36
C LEU A 117 5.50 -5.45 -6.33
N MET A 118 6.63 -5.93 -6.78
CA MET A 118 7.67 -6.52 -5.94
C MET A 118 9.04 -5.94 -6.26
N ARG A 119 9.93 -6.02 -5.29
CA ARG A 119 11.37 -5.76 -5.45
C ARG A 119 11.93 -6.54 -6.65
N GLU A 120 12.74 -5.90 -7.46
CA GLU A 120 13.46 -6.58 -8.55
C GLU A 120 14.43 -7.61 -8.00
N LYS A 121 14.65 -8.69 -8.75
CA LYS A 121 15.63 -9.73 -8.41
C LYS A 121 17.03 -9.13 -8.28
N ASN A 122 17.78 -9.57 -7.29
CA ASN A 122 19.14 -9.10 -6.96
C ASN A 122 19.22 -7.61 -6.58
N ASN A 123 18.12 -7.00 -6.17
CA ASN A 123 18.14 -5.65 -5.62
C ASN A 123 18.14 -5.71 -4.08
N PHE A 124 19.20 -5.21 -3.44
CA PHE A 124 19.41 -5.24 -1.99
C PHE A 124 19.32 -3.85 -1.35
N GLU A 125 18.77 -2.88 -2.05
CA GLU A 125 18.55 -1.54 -1.49
C GLU A 125 17.53 -1.58 -0.33
N PRO A 126 17.57 -0.58 0.57
CA PRO A 126 16.56 -0.45 1.63
C PRO A 126 15.13 -0.43 1.08
N ASP A 127 14.20 -1.02 1.83
CA ASP A 127 12.82 -1.22 1.41
C ASP A 127 12.09 0.09 1.11
N GLU A 128 12.31 1.11 1.95
CA GLU A 128 11.76 2.45 1.75
C GLU A 128 12.22 3.09 0.42
N ILE A 129 13.46 2.85 -0.01
CA ILE A 129 13.99 3.38 -1.28
C ILE A 129 13.34 2.68 -2.48
N ILE A 130 13.19 1.36 -2.38
CA ILE A 130 12.59 0.56 -3.45
C ILE A 130 11.11 0.89 -3.60
N LYS A 131 10.35 0.95 -2.51
CA LYS A 131 8.93 1.26 -2.52
C LYS A 131 8.67 2.68 -3.03
N GLU A 132 9.49 3.66 -2.64
CA GLU A 132 9.40 5.04 -3.16
C GLU A 132 9.66 5.09 -4.67
N ARG A 133 10.67 4.38 -5.16
CA ARG A 133 10.96 4.29 -6.61
C ARG A 133 9.82 3.65 -7.38
N ILE A 134 9.28 2.53 -6.90
CA ILE A 134 8.13 1.87 -7.54
C ILE A 134 6.91 2.79 -7.53
N PHE A 135 6.67 3.50 -6.43
CA PHE A 135 5.58 4.46 -6.34
C PHE A 135 5.65 5.52 -7.44
N HIS A 136 6.77 6.21 -7.57
CA HIS A 136 6.95 7.27 -8.58
C HIS A 136 6.89 6.75 -10.01
N LYS A 137 7.38 5.53 -10.27
CA LYS A 137 7.43 4.94 -11.60
C LYS A 137 6.10 4.32 -12.04
N GLU A 138 5.44 3.56 -11.16
CA GLU A 138 4.34 2.68 -11.55
C GLU A 138 2.97 3.11 -10.99
N ILE A 139 2.93 3.79 -9.83
CA ILE A 139 1.69 4.06 -9.11
C ILE A 139 1.25 5.52 -9.29
N GLU A 140 2.10 6.46 -8.91
CA GLU A 140 1.79 7.88 -8.95
C GLU A 140 1.29 8.36 -10.32
N PRO A 141 1.84 7.92 -11.48
CA PRO A 141 1.34 8.37 -12.77
C PRO A 141 -0.09 7.93 -13.10
N LYS A 142 -0.54 6.80 -12.53
CA LYS A 142 -1.80 6.12 -12.89
C LYS A 142 -2.92 6.34 -11.89
N TYR A 143 -2.60 6.47 -10.60
CA TYR A 143 -3.58 6.37 -9.52
C TYR A 143 -3.55 7.57 -8.57
N ASN A 144 -4.70 7.80 -7.91
CA ASN A 144 -4.79 8.55 -6.67
C ASN A 144 -4.66 7.57 -5.51
N VAL A 145 -3.63 7.68 -4.70
CA VAL A 145 -3.47 6.84 -3.52
C VAL A 145 -4.32 7.41 -2.38
N ILE A 146 -5.39 6.73 -2.01
CA ILE A 146 -6.34 7.18 -0.98
C ILE A 146 -6.00 6.67 0.42
N ALA A 147 -5.30 5.52 0.52
CA ALA A 147 -4.80 4.98 1.77
C ALA A 147 -3.62 4.03 1.52
N ILE A 148 -2.74 3.92 2.50
CA ILE A 148 -1.64 2.96 2.53
C ILE A 148 -1.69 2.20 3.86
N PHE A 149 -1.38 0.90 3.82
CA PHE A 149 -1.19 0.04 4.98
C PHE A 149 0.23 -0.53 4.94
N ASP A 150 1.01 -0.29 5.97
CA ASP A 150 2.40 -0.76 6.11
C ASP A 150 2.72 -0.91 7.60
N ASP A 151 3.66 -1.74 8.00
CA ASP A 151 4.05 -1.94 9.40
C ASP A 151 5.40 -1.31 9.74
N ARG A 152 6.31 -1.21 8.75
CA ARG A 152 7.71 -0.84 8.98
C ARG A 152 7.89 0.66 9.15
N ASP A 153 8.43 1.11 10.29
CA ASP A 153 8.60 2.52 10.66
C ASP A 153 9.26 3.38 9.57
N LYS A 154 10.33 2.89 8.93
CA LYS A 154 11.05 3.62 7.88
C LYS A 154 10.19 3.84 6.64
N VAL A 155 9.43 2.82 6.25
CA VAL A 155 8.54 2.87 5.09
C VAL A 155 7.34 3.76 5.38
N VAL A 156 6.72 3.63 6.55
CA VAL A 156 5.63 4.51 7.00
C VAL A 156 6.08 5.98 7.03
N LYS A 157 7.29 6.25 7.54
CA LYS A 157 7.86 7.60 7.53
C LYS A 157 8.06 8.13 6.10
N MET A 158 8.55 7.30 5.20
CA MET A 158 8.73 7.64 3.79
C MET A 158 7.37 8.02 3.17
N TRP A 159 6.33 7.20 3.30
CA TRP A 159 4.99 7.49 2.78
C TRP A 159 4.43 8.81 3.31
N ARG A 160 4.55 9.04 4.61
CA ARG A 160 4.07 10.28 5.25
C ARG A 160 4.88 11.50 4.80
N ASN A 161 6.17 11.37 4.52
CA ASN A 161 6.99 12.44 3.96
C ASN A 161 6.57 12.82 2.53
N LEU A 162 6.03 11.88 1.75
CA LEU A 162 5.43 12.12 0.43
C LEU A 162 4.03 12.75 0.52
N GLY A 163 3.49 12.96 1.73
CA GLY A 163 2.16 13.53 1.95
C GLY A 163 1.03 12.52 1.80
N LEU A 164 1.32 11.21 1.81
CA LEU A 164 0.33 10.15 1.65
C LEU A 164 -0.22 9.69 3.01
N LEU A 165 -1.52 9.34 3.03
CA LEU A 165 -2.18 8.77 4.21
C LEU A 165 -1.70 7.34 4.42
N CYS A 166 -0.79 7.13 5.36
CA CYS A 166 -0.28 5.82 5.73
C CYS A 166 -0.75 5.41 7.12
N ASN A 167 -1.49 4.30 7.16
CA ASN A 167 -1.94 3.61 8.35
C ASN A 167 -0.90 2.57 8.75
N GLN A 168 -0.22 2.79 9.86
CA GLN A 168 0.71 1.82 10.41
C GLN A 168 -0.07 0.74 11.15
N VAL A 169 -0.02 -0.51 10.65
CA VAL A 169 -0.84 -1.61 11.16
C VAL A 169 -0.21 -2.35 12.34
N TYR A 170 1.09 -2.21 12.52
CA TYR A 170 1.86 -2.79 13.62
C TYR A 170 3.14 -1.98 13.87
N TRP A 171 3.84 -2.26 14.96
CA TRP A 171 5.12 -1.61 15.28
C TRP A 171 6.26 -2.35 14.62
N GLY A 172 6.95 -1.69 13.71
CA GLY A 172 7.96 -2.28 12.86
C GLY A 172 9.28 -1.50 12.87
N ASN A 173 9.94 -1.40 14.03
CA ASN A 173 11.28 -0.80 14.10
C ASN A 173 12.37 -1.83 13.78
N PHE A 174 12.38 -2.36 12.55
CA PHE A 174 13.37 -3.34 12.05
C PHE A 174 13.74 -3.10 10.60
#